data_378f6673bf66bb9527e54522fe6476b8
#
_entry.id   378f6673bf66bb9527e54522fe6476b8
#
_cell.length_a   1.000
_cell.length_b   1.000
_cell.length_c   1.000
_cell.angle_alpha   90.00
_cell.angle_beta   90.00
_cell.angle_gamma   90.00
#
_symmetry.space_group_name_H-M   'P 1'
#
loop_
_entity.id
_entity.type
_entity.pdbx_description
1 polymer ?
#
loop_
_entity_poly.entity_id
_entity_poly.type
_entity_poly.pdbx_seq_one_letter_code
_entity_poly.pdbx_strand_id
1 'polypeptide(L)'
;LRVDKLLFFLRFAKSRTLAQNWAETGHIRVNGRRVEKGSLPIAIGDVITLPTGEAVVTFKLLSTPIRRGPACEALLCYQRID
;
A
#
# COMPACT_ATOMS: atom_id res chain seq x y z
N LEU A 1 4.73 8.13 6.26
CA LEU A 1 3.39 7.58 6.09
C LEU A 1 3.37 6.08 6.38
N ARG A 2 2.50 5.62 7.24
CA ARG A 2 2.38 4.20 7.61
C ARG A 2 1.83 3.40 6.42
N VAL A 3 2.27 2.15 6.30
CA VAL A 3 1.83 1.28 5.19
C VAL A 3 0.32 1.03 5.23
N ASP A 4 -0.27 0.85 6.42
CA ASP A 4 -1.72 0.64 6.54
C ASP A 4 -2.50 1.86 6.06
N LYS A 5 -2.05 3.05 6.43
CA LYS A 5 -2.66 4.31 6.01
C LYS A 5 -2.48 4.53 4.51
N LEU A 6 -1.31 4.21 3.98
CA LEU A 6 -1.03 4.32 2.55
C LEU A 6 -1.99 3.45 1.72
N LEU A 7 -2.14 2.19 2.08
CA LEU A 7 -3.01 1.27 1.36
C LEU A 7 -4.48 1.69 1.42
N PHE A 8 -4.90 2.28 2.53
CA PHE A 8 -6.23 2.85 2.65
C PHE A 8 -6.38 4.09 1.77
N PHE A 9 -5.41 4.99 1.80
CA PHE A 9 -5.44 6.22 1.00
C PHE A 9 -5.41 5.92 -0.51
N LEU A 10 -4.63 4.93 -0.92
CA LEU A 10 -4.54 4.53 -2.34
C LEU A 10 -5.70 3.65 -2.78
N ARG A 11 -6.66 3.39 -1.91
CA ARG A 11 -7.89 2.64 -2.18
C ARG A 11 -7.68 1.15 -2.48
N PHE A 12 -6.53 0.59 -2.10
CA PHE A 12 -6.32 -0.86 -2.16
C PHE A 12 -7.10 -1.57 -1.05
N ALA A 13 -7.14 -0.98 0.13
CA ALA A 13 -7.90 -1.49 1.27
C ALA A 13 -9.14 -0.64 1.50
N LYS A 14 -10.27 -1.28 1.80
CA LYS A 14 -11.53 -0.59 2.08
C LYS A 14 -11.51 0.14 3.42
N SER A 15 -10.65 -0.27 4.35
CA SER A 15 -10.51 0.35 5.65
C SER A 15 -9.06 0.25 6.12
N ARG A 16 -8.68 1.10 7.09
CA ARG A 16 -7.36 1.01 7.70
C ARG A 16 -7.20 -0.28 8.49
N THR A 17 -8.27 -0.74 9.12
CA THR A 17 -8.27 -2.00 9.88
C THR A 17 -7.93 -3.17 8.96
N LEU A 18 -8.50 -3.20 7.76
CA LEU A 18 -8.19 -4.25 6.78
C LEU A 18 -6.73 -4.19 6.36
N ALA A 19 -6.21 -2.99 6.07
CA ALA A 19 -4.82 -2.81 5.69
C ALA A 19 -3.88 -3.24 6.82
N GLN A 20 -4.20 -2.90 8.05
CA GLN A 20 -3.43 -3.31 9.21
C GLN A 20 -3.42 -4.83 9.36
N ASN A 21 -4.56 -5.46 9.17
CA ASN A 21 -4.67 -6.92 9.23
C ASN A 21 -3.80 -7.58 8.15
N TRP A 22 -3.81 -7.07 6.94
CA TRP A 22 -2.93 -7.58 5.87
C TRP A 22 -1.46 -7.50 6.25
N ALA A 23 -1.04 -6.38 6.87
CA ALA A 23 0.33 -6.21 7.30
C ALA A 23 0.70 -7.22 8.39
N GLU A 24 -0.15 -7.36 9.41
CA GLU A 24 0.11 -8.24 10.54
C GLU A 24 0.09 -9.71 10.17
N THR A 25 -0.68 -10.09 9.16
CA THR A 25 -0.75 -11.48 8.69
C THR A 25 0.30 -11.82 7.62
N GLY A 26 1.17 -10.86 7.29
CA GLY A 26 2.28 -11.10 6.39
C GLY A 26 1.93 -11.12 4.92
N HIS A 27 0.83 -10.48 4.53
CA HIS A 27 0.40 -10.42 3.14
C HIS A 27 1.06 -9.30 2.34
N ILE A 28 1.76 -8.39 3.01
CA ILE A 28 2.36 -7.21 2.38
C ILE A 28 3.88 -7.34 2.41
N ARG A 29 4.53 -6.99 1.29
CA ARG A 29 5.98 -6.87 1.21
C ARG A 29 6.34 -5.45 0.79
N VAL A 30 7.41 -4.93 1.36
CA VAL A 30 7.97 -3.63 1.00
C VAL A 30 9.44 -3.84 0.65
N ASN A 31 9.80 -3.49 -0.59
CA ASN A 31 11.16 -3.71 -1.12
C ASN A 31 11.60 -5.16 -0.99
N GLY A 32 10.66 -6.09 -1.19
CA GLY A 32 10.91 -7.53 -1.11
C GLY A 32 10.92 -8.10 0.29
N ARG A 33 10.75 -7.29 1.32
CA ARG A 33 10.74 -7.73 2.72
C ARG A 33 9.32 -7.80 3.27
N ARG A 34 9.02 -8.88 3.97
CA ARG A 34 7.73 -9.07 4.61
C ARG A 34 7.48 -8.00 5.67
N VAL A 35 6.32 -7.36 5.59
CA VAL A 35 5.86 -6.41 6.59
C VAL A 35 5.24 -7.17 7.75
N GLU A 36 5.55 -6.76 8.97
CA GLU A 36 5.00 -7.39 10.18
C GLU A 36 4.04 -6.48 10.93
N LYS A 37 4.12 -5.18 10.70
CA LYS A 37 3.29 -4.18 11.40
C LYS A 37 2.73 -3.17 10.41
N GLY A 38 1.47 -2.81 10.59
CA GLY A 38 0.82 -1.76 9.80
C GLY A 38 1.46 -0.39 9.97
N SER A 39 2.23 -0.19 11.04
CA SER A 39 2.90 1.08 11.33
C SER A 39 4.22 1.29 10.57
N LEU A 40 4.64 0.34 9.75
CA LEU A 40 5.88 0.48 8.98
C LEU A 40 5.84 1.75 8.13
N PRO A 41 6.82 2.66 8.25
CA PRO A 41 6.84 3.86 7.42
C PRO A 41 7.20 3.52 5.97
N ILE A 42 6.51 4.20 5.04
CA ILE A 42 6.74 4.08 3.61
C ILE A 42 7.21 5.42 3.08
N ALA A 43 8.18 5.39 2.18
CA ALA A 43 8.74 6.59 1.54
C ALA A 43 8.58 6.51 0.02
N ILE A 44 8.68 7.67 -0.63
CA ILE A 44 8.70 7.74 -2.10
C ILE A 44 9.83 6.86 -2.63
N GLY A 45 9.52 6.07 -3.64
CA GLY A 45 10.47 5.13 -4.24
C GLY A 45 10.37 3.72 -3.70
N ASP A 46 9.69 3.52 -2.58
CA ASP A 46 9.47 2.17 -2.05
C ASP A 46 8.57 1.36 -2.99
N VAL A 47 8.86 0.07 -3.10
CA VAL A 47 8.10 -0.88 -3.91
C VAL A 47 7.27 -1.75 -2.97
N ILE A 48 5.95 -1.71 -3.14
CA ILE A 48 5.01 -2.42 -2.28
C ILE A 48 4.35 -3.54 -3.08
N THR A 49 4.31 -4.74 -2.51
CA THR A 49 3.65 -5.90 -3.09
C THR A 49 2.54 -6.37 -2.15
N LEU A 50 1.34 -6.54 -2.71
CA LEU A 50 0.19 -7.00 -1.92
C LEU A 50 -0.74 -7.86 -2.78
N PRO A 51 -1.45 -8.82 -2.16
CA PRO A 51 -2.49 -9.56 -2.86
C PRO A 51 -3.77 -8.72 -2.95
N THR A 52 -4.43 -8.73 -4.12
CA THR A 52 -5.71 -8.06 -4.32
C THR A 52 -6.71 -9.07 -4.89
N GLY A 53 -7.25 -9.93 -4.02
CA GLY A 53 -8.17 -10.97 -4.47
C GLY A 53 -7.46 -12.01 -5.33
N GLU A 54 -7.65 -11.95 -6.65
CA GLU A 54 -7.15 -12.99 -7.56
C GLU A 54 -5.70 -12.78 -8.03
N ALA A 55 -5.12 -11.61 -7.76
CA ALA A 55 -3.81 -11.27 -8.30
C ALA A 55 -2.92 -10.64 -7.25
N VAL A 56 -1.62 -10.70 -7.49
CA VAL A 56 -0.63 -9.97 -6.71
C VAL A 56 -0.32 -8.68 -7.46
N VAL A 57 -0.40 -7.56 -6.76
CA VAL A 57 -0.11 -6.23 -7.31
C VAL A 57 1.21 -5.74 -6.72
N THR A 58 2.09 -5.28 -7.59
CA THR A 58 3.34 -4.62 -7.19
C THR A 58 3.34 -3.22 -7.75
N PHE A 59 3.62 -2.23 -6.91
CA PHE A 59 3.66 -0.84 -7.34
C PHE A 59 4.77 -0.08 -6.63
N LYS A 60 5.25 0.98 -7.30
CA LYS A 60 6.24 1.90 -6.76
C LYS A 60 5.55 3.19 -6.34
N LEU A 61 5.83 3.67 -5.13
CA LEU A 61 5.27 4.92 -4.64
C LEU A 61 5.98 6.10 -5.30
N LEU A 62 5.21 6.95 -5.97
CA LEU A 62 5.71 8.14 -6.68
C LEU A 62 5.53 9.41 -5.87
N SER A 63 4.43 9.51 -5.13
CA SER A 63 4.18 10.64 -4.23
C SER A 63 3.33 10.16 -3.06
N THR A 64 3.46 10.86 -1.92
CA THR A 64 2.70 10.50 -0.72
C THR A 64 1.32 11.14 -0.73
N PRO A 65 0.24 10.34 -0.69
CA PRO A 65 -1.10 10.91 -0.56
C PRO A 65 -1.29 11.53 0.83
N ILE A 66 -2.09 12.57 0.91
CA ILE A 66 -2.39 13.24 2.18
C ILE A 66 -3.77 12.87 2.70
N ARG A 67 -4.56 12.16 1.91
CA ARG A 67 -5.91 11.74 2.25
C ARG A 67 -6.36 10.59 1.37
N ARG A 68 -7.44 9.94 1.76
CA ARG A 68 -8.13 8.99 0.89
C ARG A 68 -9.01 9.79 -0.08
N GLY A 69 -8.43 10.14 -1.21
CA GLY A 69 -9.14 10.87 -2.27
C GLY A 69 -9.83 9.95 -3.26
N PRO A 70 -10.38 10.51 -4.34
CA PRO A 70 -10.93 9.70 -5.43
C PRO A 70 -9.86 8.86 -6.13
N ALA A 71 -10.28 7.82 -6.84
CA ALA A 71 -9.35 6.88 -7.48
C ALA A 71 -8.38 7.56 -8.45
N CYS A 72 -8.82 8.62 -9.14
CA CYS A 72 -7.95 9.36 -10.07
C CYS A 72 -6.77 10.05 -9.35
N GLU A 73 -6.98 10.55 -8.14
CA GLU A 73 -5.87 11.09 -7.32
C GLU A 73 -4.94 9.98 -6.87
N ALA A 74 -5.49 8.85 -6.45
CA ALA A 74 -4.69 7.71 -6.00
C ALA A 74 -3.75 7.23 -7.10
N LEU A 75 -4.24 7.14 -8.34
CA LEU A 75 -3.46 6.68 -9.48
C LEU A 75 -2.25 7.56 -9.79
N LEU A 76 -2.27 8.82 -9.39
CA LEU A 76 -1.14 9.74 -9.58
C LEU A 76 -0.03 9.50 -8.56
N CYS A 77 -0.31 8.77 -7.48
CA CYS A 77 0.63 8.57 -6.39
C CYS A 77 1.52 7.35 -6.56
N TYR A 78 1.18 6.44 -7.48
CA TYR A 78 1.95 5.22 -7.65
C TYR A 78 1.96 4.76 -9.11
N GLN A 79 2.92 3.87 -9.40
CA GLN A 79 3.08 3.25 -10.71
C GLN A 79 3.10 1.74 -10.52
N ARG A 80 2.20 1.02 -11.18
CA ARG A 80 2.23 -0.45 -11.20
C ARG A 80 3.41 -0.91 -12.04
N ILE A 81 4.11 -1.94 -11.54
CA ILE A 81 5.31 -2.48 -12.19
C ILE A 81 5.22 -3.99 -12.45
N ASP A 82 4.04 -4.55 -12.29
CA ASP A 82 3.79 -5.98 -12.58
C ASP A 82 3.07 -6.22 -13.91
#